data_95c432ad5c200c16ca41702030661498
#
_entry.id   95c432ad5c200c16ca41702030661498
#
_cell.length_a   1.000
_cell.length_b   1.000
_cell.length_c   1.000
_cell.angle_alpha   90.00
_cell.angle_beta   90.00
_cell.angle_gamma   90.00
#
_symmetry.space_group_name_H-M   'P 1'
#
loop_
_entity.id
_entity.type
_entity.pdbx_description
1 polymer ?
#
loop_
_entity_poly.entity_id
_entity_poly.type
_entity_poly.pdbx_seq_one_letter_code
_entity_poly.pdbx_strand_id
1 'polypeptide(L)'
;MNSTDIDGVRNSNENINIGEILSKVDHTLLSPVATWEEIKKLCDEGAAYGVASVCIPASYVSQARDYIGNQVKICTVAGFPNGYSTTAVKCFEAEDAVKNGADEIDAVINIGWLKDKKYAELISEINEIKRACGEKLLKIIVETCLLTEEEKISICKIVSSSSADYIKTST
;
A
#
# COMPACT_ATOMS: atom_id res chain seq x y z
N MET A 1 51.71 15.49 -11.31
CA MET A 1 50.98 14.48 -10.54
C MET A 1 49.49 14.67 -10.87
N ASN A 2 48.91 13.65 -11.44
CA ASN A 2 47.67 13.66 -12.21
C ASN A 2 46.43 14.02 -11.39
N SER A 3 45.67 14.96 -11.92
CA SER A 3 44.26 15.16 -11.59
C SER A 3 43.47 14.00 -12.17
N THR A 4 42.83 13.17 -11.33
CA THR A 4 41.97 12.11 -11.75
C THR A 4 40.61 12.68 -12.10
N ASP A 5 40.26 12.46 -13.38
CA ASP A 5 38.98 12.75 -14.01
C ASP A 5 37.80 12.14 -13.24
N ILE A 6 36.88 13.00 -12.82
CA ILE A 6 35.54 12.61 -12.40
C ILE A 6 34.55 13.00 -13.51
N ASP A 7 34.90 12.67 -14.75
CA ASP A 7 34.02 12.85 -15.93
C ASP A 7 33.28 11.55 -16.22
N GLY A 8 32.26 11.26 -15.42
CA GLY A 8 31.41 10.07 -15.63
C GLY A 8 29.96 10.26 -15.26
N VAL A 9 29.54 11.45 -14.85
CA VAL A 9 28.11 11.75 -14.68
C VAL A 9 27.56 12.13 -16.05
N ARG A 10 27.02 11.14 -16.76
CA ARG A 10 26.22 11.40 -17.95
C ARG A 10 25.07 12.31 -17.55
N ASN A 11 25.10 13.55 -18.04
CA ASN A 11 23.95 14.43 -18.13
C ASN A 11 22.95 13.80 -19.12
N SER A 12 22.22 12.79 -18.70
CA SER A 12 20.98 12.44 -19.36
C SER A 12 19.95 13.48 -18.91
N ASN A 13 19.78 14.52 -19.70
CA ASN A 13 18.53 15.32 -19.71
C ASN A 13 17.41 14.40 -20.24
N GLU A 14 17.12 13.31 -19.55
CA GLU A 14 15.86 12.62 -19.68
C GLU A 14 14.81 13.60 -19.11
N ASN A 15 13.95 14.12 -19.98
CA ASN A 15 12.80 14.90 -19.56
C ASN A 15 11.97 14.04 -18.61
N ILE A 16 12.09 14.30 -17.31
CA ILE A 16 11.31 13.61 -16.29
C ILE A 16 9.85 13.91 -16.57
N ASN A 17 9.09 12.89 -16.95
CA ASN A 17 7.65 13.02 -17.14
C ASN A 17 6.96 12.95 -15.76
N ILE A 18 6.67 14.13 -15.20
CA ILE A 18 6.02 14.26 -13.88
C ILE A 18 4.68 13.50 -13.87
N GLY A 19 3.90 13.54 -14.93
CA GLY A 19 2.64 12.81 -15.02
C GLY A 19 2.82 11.29 -14.92
N GLU A 20 3.90 10.75 -15.49
CA GLU A 20 4.24 9.34 -15.35
C GLU A 20 4.60 8.96 -13.91
N ILE A 21 5.33 9.81 -13.20
CA ILE A 21 5.64 9.59 -11.78
C ILE A 21 4.34 9.64 -10.96
N LEU A 22 3.51 10.67 -11.14
CA LEU A 22 2.27 10.82 -10.40
C LEU A 22 1.31 9.65 -10.62
N SER A 23 1.27 9.09 -11.84
CA SER A 23 0.45 7.90 -12.14
C SER A 23 0.86 6.62 -11.36
N LYS A 24 1.95 6.65 -10.59
CA LYS A 24 2.42 5.56 -9.71
C LYS A 24 2.28 5.90 -8.22
N VAL A 25 1.76 7.05 -7.88
CA VAL A 25 1.65 7.53 -6.50
C VAL A 25 0.31 7.14 -5.91
N ASP A 26 0.31 6.56 -4.71
CA ASP A 26 -0.85 6.50 -3.83
C ASP A 26 -0.91 7.81 -3.03
N HIS A 27 -1.78 8.74 -3.41
CA HIS A 27 -1.95 10.00 -2.68
C HIS A 27 -2.66 9.73 -1.36
N THR A 28 -1.96 9.92 -0.24
CA THR A 28 -2.32 9.27 1.03
C THR A 28 -2.65 10.28 2.13
N LEU A 29 -3.76 10.04 2.83
CA LEU A 29 -4.12 10.70 4.08
C LEU A 29 -4.74 9.68 5.05
N LEU A 30 -3.94 9.19 6.00
CA LEU A 30 -4.32 8.18 7.01
C LEU A 30 -4.24 8.71 8.44
N SER A 31 -4.21 10.04 8.59
CA SER A 31 -4.22 10.66 9.93
C SER A 31 -5.50 10.25 10.69
N PRO A 32 -5.39 9.86 11.98
CA PRO A 32 -6.56 9.53 12.80
C PRO A 32 -7.49 10.74 13.06
N VAL A 33 -7.02 11.95 12.76
CA VAL A 33 -7.81 13.19 12.91
C VAL A 33 -8.25 13.74 11.54
N ALA A 34 -8.08 12.98 10.45
CA ALA A 34 -8.51 13.40 9.13
C ALA A 34 -10.03 13.67 9.10
N THR A 35 -10.41 14.77 8.50
CA THR A 35 -11.80 15.20 8.32
C THR A 35 -12.30 14.88 6.92
N TRP A 36 -13.62 14.85 6.73
CA TRP A 36 -14.21 14.67 5.39
C TRP A 36 -13.76 15.73 4.39
N GLU A 37 -13.65 16.98 4.80
CA GLU A 37 -13.20 18.05 3.89
C GLU A 37 -11.76 17.85 3.41
N GLU A 38 -10.89 17.30 4.25
CA GLU A 38 -9.52 16.96 3.85
C GLU A 38 -9.49 15.74 2.93
N ILE A 39 -10.30 14.72 3.17
CA ILE A 39 -10.44 13.54 2.30
C ILE A 39 -11.00 13.95 0.94
N LYS A 40 -12.02 14.82 0.91
CA LYS A 40 -12.60 15.34 -0.32
C LYS A 40 -11.56 16.08 -1.15
N LYS A 41 -10.78 16.97 -0.52
CA LYS A 41 -9.69 17.68 -1.18
C LYS A 41 -8.65 16.71 -1.76
N LEU A 42 -8.28 15.66 -1.01
CA LEU A 42 -7.37 14.62 -1.47
C LEU A 42 -7.91 13.91 -2.73
N CYS A 43 -9.21 13.59 -2.75
CA CYS A 43 -9.87 12.99 -3.91
C CYS A 43 -9.82 13.91 -5.13
N ASP A 44 -10.11 15.20 -4.96
CA ASP A 44 -10.06 16.20 -6.03
C ASP A 44 -8.63 16.33 -6.59
N GLU A 45 -7.63 16.40 -5.72
CA GLU A 45 -6.21 16.45 -6.11
C GLU A 45 -5.82 15.16 -6.85
N GLY A 46 -6.21 13.99 -6.32
CA GLY A 46 -5.91 12.69 -6.93
C GLY A 46 -6.46 12.58 -8.36
N ALA A 47 -7.69 13.01 -8.58
CA ALA A 47 -8.30 13.03 -9.89
C ALA A 47 -7.63 14.06 -10.82
N ALA A 48 -7.35 15.26 -10.32
CA ALA A 48 -6.74 16.33 -11.11
C ALA A 48 -5.31 16.00 -11.58
N TYR A 49 -4.53 15.33 -10.74
CA TYR A 49 -3.14 14.95 -11.04
C TYR A 49 -3.00 13.55 -11.67
N GLY A 50 -4.06 12.77 -11.77
CA GLY A 50 -4.03 11.44 -12.37
C GLY A 50 -3.15 10.46 -11.59
N VAL A 51 -3.25 10.45 -10.26
CA VAL A 51 -2.49 9.55 -9.40
C VAL A 51 -2.98 8.09 -9.53
N ALA A 52 -2.18 7.12 -9.08
CA ALA A 52 -2.54 5.71 -9.10
C ALA A 52 -3.78 5.42 -8.25
N SER A 53 -3.80 5.94 -7.03
CA SER A 53 -4.94 5.85 -6.11
C SER A 53 -4.92 6.99 -5.08
N VAL A 54 -6.05 7.18 -4.40
CA VAL A 54 -6.11 7.93 -3.13
C VAL A 54 -6.23 6.91 -1.99
N CYS A 55 -5.32 6.98 -1.01
CA CYS A 55 -5.31 6.07 0.12
C CYS A 55 -5.86 6.77 1.37
N ILE A 56 -7.01 6.28 1.87
CA ILE A 56 -7.83 6.94 2.89
C ILE A 56 -8.27 5.97 3.99
N PRO A 57 -8.68 6.45 5.18
CA PRO A 57 -9.23 5.61 6.23
C PRO A 57 -10.50 4.87 5.73
N ALA A 58 -10.66 3.60 6.14
CA ALA A 58 -11.75 2.74 5.71
C ALA A 58 -13.15 3.34 5.94
N SER A 59 -13.33 4.10 7.01
CA SER A 59 -14.60 4.77 7.34
C SER A 59 -15.05 5.80 6.31
N TYR A 60 -14.17 6.29 5.45
CA TYR A 60 -14.48 7.26 4.40
C TYR A 60 -14.64 6.65 3.00
N VAL A 61 -14.36 5.35 2.83
CA VAL A 61 -14.33 4.70 1.50
C VAL A 61 -15.67 4.84 0.78
N SER A 62 -16.79 4.50 1.44
CA SER A 62 -18.13 4.60 0.83
C SER A 62 -18.46 6.04 0.42
N GLN A 63 -18.23 7.00 1.32
CA GLN A 63 -18.51 8.40 1.05
C GLN A 63 -17.61 8.96 -0.06
N ALA A 64 -16.34 8.56 -0.10
CA ALA A 64 -15.41 8.97 -1.14
C ALA A 64 -15.81 8.36 -2.50
N ARG A 65 -16.25 7.08 -2.54
CA ARG A 65 -16.75 6.44 -3.75
C ARG A 65 -17.99 7.15 -4.30
N ASP A 66 -18.93 7.50 -3.43
CA ASP A 66 -20.14 8.25 -3.83
C ASP A 66 -19.76 9.64 -4.39
N TYR A 67 -18.74 10.28 -3.83
CA TYR A 67 -18.29 11.63 -4.23
C TYR A 67 -17.51 11.62 -5.54
N ILE A 68 -16.45 10.78 -5.64
CA ILE A 68 -15.50 10.85 -6.77
C ILE A 68 -15.87 9.89 -7.93
N GLY A 69 -16.78 8.93 -7.70
CA GLY A 69 -17.10 7.90 -8.67
C GLY A 69 -15.87 7.07 -9.05
N ASN A 70 -15.63 6.92 -10.35
CA ASN A 70 -14.50 6.16 -10.89
C ASN A 70 -13.37 7.05 -11.44
N GLN A 71 -13.31 8.34 -11.07
CA GLN A 71 -12.30 9.27 -11.59
C GLN A 71 -10.90 8.96 -11.07
N VAL A 72 -10.79 8.36 -9.87
CA VAL A 72 -9.55 7.86 -9.30
C VAL A 72 -9.84 6.59 -8.51
N LYS A 73 -8.87 5.68 -8.39
CA LYS A 73 -8.99 4.48 -7.56
C LYS A 73 -8.95 4.85 -6.09
N ILE A 74 -9.67 4.10 -5.27
CA ILE A 74 -9.66 4.26 -3.82
C ILE A 74 -8.92 3.08 -3.22
N CYS A 75 -7.85 3.37 -2.49
CA CYS A 75 -7.10 2.47 -1.65
C CYS A 75 -7.50 2.68 -0.19
N THR A 76 -7.48 1.62 0.62
CA THR A 76 -7.57 1.72 2.07
C THR A 76 -6.73 0.65 2.74
N VAL A 77 -6.73 0.63 4.09
CA VAL A 77 -5.82 -0.19 4.89
C VAL A 77 -6.55 -1.26 5.70
N ALA A 78 -5.87 -2.37 5.99
CA ALA A 78 -6.34 -3.44 6.86
C ALA A 78 -5.25 -3.87 7.85
N GLY A 79 -5.62 -4.17 9.11
CA GLY A 79 -4.67 -4.46 10.18
C GLY A 79 -3.74 -3.31 10.53
N PHE A 80 -4.10 -2.12 10.16
CA PHE A 80 -3.23 -0.94 10.17
C PHE A 80 -3.29 -0.17 11.51
N PRO A 81 -2.15 0.43 11.97
CA PRO A 81 -0.81 0.32 11.40
C PRO A 81 0.02 -0.87 11.93
N ASN A 82 -0.46 -1.59 12.93
CA ASN A 82 0.36 -2.47 13.76
C ASN A 82 0.48 -3.91 13.25
N GLY A 83 -0.41 -4.37 12.40
CA GLY A 83 -0.39 -5.71 11.81
C GLY A 83 -0.71 -6.90 12.72
N TYR A 84 -0.96 -6.69 14.02
CA TYR A 84 -1.12 -7.76 15.01
C TYR A 84 -2.58 -8.20 15.26
N SER A 85 -3.55 -7.66 14.55
CA SER A 85 -4.91 -8.22 14.59
C SER A 85 -4.94 -9.63 13.98
N THR A 86 -5.97 -10.40 14.35
CA THR A 86 -6.10 -11.76 13.82
C THR A 86 -6.38 -11.74 12.32
N THR A 87 -5.99 -12.82 11.62
CA THR A 87 -6.25 -12.98 10.18
C THR A 87 -7.74 -12.77 9.85
N ALA A 88 -8.65 -13.32 10.65
CA ALA A 88 -10.09 -13.17 10.45
C ALA A 88 -10.54 -11.70 10.49
N VAL A 89 -9.96 -10.89 11.39
CA VAL A 89 -10.27 -9.44 11.47
C VAL A 89 -9.76 -8.72 10.22
N LYS A 90 -8.52 -8.98 9.80
CA LYS A 90 -7.96 -8.37 8.57
C LYS A 90 -8.77 -8.75 7.32
N CYS A 91 -9.22 -10.01 7.22
CA CYS A 91 -10.09 -10.46 6.13
C CYS A 91 -11.43 -9.73 6.16
N PHE A 92 -12.03 -9.55 7.34
CA PHE A 92 -13.27 -8.80 7.49
C PHE A 92 -13.10 -7.33 7.08
N GLU A 93 -12.03 -6.67 7.53
CA GLU A 93 -11.72 -5.28 7.14
C GLU A 93 -11.55 -5.15 5.62
N ALA A 94 -10.82 -6.09 4.99
CA ALA A 94 -10.64 -6.10 3.54
C ALA A 94 -11.95 -6.30 2.77
N GLU A 95 -12.76 -7.28 3.18
CA GLU A 95 -14.05 -7.56 2.56
C GLU A 95 -15.03 -6.39 2.71
N ASP A 96 -15.10 -5.79 3.89
CA ASP A 96 -15.95 -4.63 4.16
C ASP A 96 -15.52 -3.42 3.32
N ALA A 97 -14.22 -3.15 3.25
CA ALA A 97 -13.68 -2.06 2.43
C ALA A 97 -13.99 -2.24 0.93
N VAL A 98 -13.86 -3.47 0.42
CA VAL A 98 -14.21 -3.79 -0.99
C VAL A 98 -15.72 -3.60 -1.23
N LYS A 99 -16.58 -4.03 -0.32
CA LYS A 99 -18.03 -3.80 -0.40
C LYS A 99 -18.37 -2.32 -0.40
N ASN A 100 -17.64 -1.51 0.32
CA ASN A 100 -17.79 -0.06 0.39
C ASN A 100 -17.17 0.68 -0.81
N GLY A 101 -16.51 -0.02 -1.73
CA GLY A 101 -16.02 0.54 -2.99
C GLY A 101 -14.52 0.76 -3.08
N ALA A 102 -13.70 0.17 -2.20
CA ALA A 102 -12.25 0.18 -2.35
C ALA A 102 -11.82 -0.64 -3.59
N ASP A 103 -10.83 -0.14 -4.31
CA ASP A 103 -10.20 -0.80 -5.45
C ASP A 103 -8.91 -1.51 -5.05
N GLU A 104 -8.29 -1.06 -3.96
CA GLU A 104 -6.99 -1.54 -3.49
C GLU A 104 -7.01 -1.61 -1.96
N ILE A 105 -6.37 -2.65 -1.42
CA ILE A 105 -6.22 -2.86 0.03
C ILE A 105 -4.74 -2.97 0.36
N ASP A 106 -4.29 -2.18 1.34
CA ASP A 106 -2.93 -2.24 1.88
C ASP A 106 -2.99 -2.90 3.27
N ALA A 107 -2.58 -4.17 3.38
CA ALA A 107 -2.65 -4.92 4.61
C ALA A 107 -1.28 -5.05 5.30
N VAL A 108 -1.21 -4.78 6.60
CA VAL A 108 0.03 -4.92 7.38
C VAL A 108 0.19 -6.36 7.83
N ILE A 109 1.38 -6.95 7.62
CA ILE A 109 1.71 -8.30 8.10
C ILE A 109 1.71 -8.37 9.63
N ASN A 110 1.59 -9.59 10.18
CA ASN A 110 1.94 -9.80 11.57
C ASN A 110 3.47 -9.86 11.73
N ILE A 111 4.06 -8.71 12.11
CA ILE A 111 5.51 -8.56 12.24
C ILE A 111 6.07 -9.52 13.31
N GLY A 112 5.32 -9.75 14.40
CA GLY A 112 5.69 -10.72 15.42
C GLY A 112 5.85 -12.13 14.87
N TRP A 113 4.99 -12.55 13.96
CA TRP A 113 5.11 -13.85 13.30
C TRP A 113 6.35 -13.94 12.41
N LEU A 114 6.75 -12.85 11.76
CA LEU A 114 8.00 -12.80 11.01
C LEU A 114 9.21 -12.97 11.94
N LYS A 115 9.21 -12.27 13.10
CA LYS A 115 10.24 -12.43 14.14
C LYS A 115 10.32 -13.86 14.68
N ASP A 116 9.17 -14.51 14.87
CA ASP A 116 9.04 -15.90 15.32
C ASP A 116 9.29 -16.92 14.20
N LYS A 117 9.60 -16.48 12.97
CA LYS A 117 9.81 -17.32 11.79
C LYS A 117 8.60 -18.19 11.42
N LYS A 118 7.39 -17.74 11.73
CA LYS A 118 6.11 -18.37 11.37
C LYS A 118 5.75 -18.08 9.92
N TYR A 119 6.58 -18.55 9.00
CA TYR A 119 6.49 -18.19 7.58
C TYR A 119 5.26 -18.80 6.89
N ALA A 120 4.86 -20.01 7.30
CA ALA A 120 3.67 -20.66 6.76
C ALA A 120 2.39 -19.91 7.14
N GLU A 121 2.32 -19.43 8.38
CA GLU A 121 1.20 -18.64 8.89
C GLU A 121 1.11 -17.29 8.15
N LEU A 122 2.25 -16.64 7.88
CA LEU A 122 2.28 -15.39 7.10
C LEU A 122 1.77 -15.60 5.67
N ILE A 123 2.21 -16.68 4.99
CA ILE A 123 1.71 -17.00 3.64
C ILE A 123 0.21 -17.27 3.67
N SER A 124 -0.27 -18.03 4.67
CA SER A 124 -1.70 -18.33 4.83
C SER A 124 -2.50 -17.03 5.05
N GLU A 125 -2.06 -16.16 5.96
CA GLU A 125 -2.71 -14.88 6.23
C GLU A 125 -2.82 -14.03 4.95
N ILE A 126 -1.72 -13.86 4.21
CA ILE A 126 -1.71 -13.06 2.98
C ILE A 126 -2.70 -13.64 1.94
N ASN A 127 -2.70 -14.95 1.76
CA ASN A 127 -3.59 -15.61 0.81
C ASN A 127 -5.06 -15.53 1.25
N GLU A 128 -5.35 -15.55 2.55
CA GLU A 128 -6.69 -15.39 3.09
C GLU A 128 -7.20 -13.96 2.89
N ILE A 129 -6.37 -12.96 3.15
CA ILE A 129 -6.69 -11.56 2.90
C ILE A 129 -6.92 -11.33 1.40
N LYS A 130 -6.07 -11.91 0.52
CA LYS A 130 -6.28 -11.78 -0.93
C LYS A 130 -7.62 -12.38 -1.37
N ARG A 131 -8.01 -13.53 -0.83
CA ARG A 131 -9.34 -14.09 -1.11
C ARG A 131 -10.47 -13.16 -0.68
N ALA A 132 -10.33 -12.49 0.47
CA ALA A 132 -11.28 -11.49 0.94
C ALA A 132 -11.35 -10.25 0.03
N CYS A 133 -10.22 -9.86 -0.58
CA CYS A 133 -10.18 -8.78 -1.57
C CYS A 133 -10.82 -9.16 -2.93
N GLY A 134 -10.97 -10.46 -3.23
CA GLY A 134 -11.44 -10.92 -4.54
C GLY A 134 -10.52 -10.46 -5.67
N GLU A 135 -11.09 -9.81 -6.68
CA GLU A 135 -10.35 -9.28 -7.84
C GLU A 135 -9.62 -7.95 -7.56
N LYS A 136 -9.80 -7.37 -6.36
CA LYS A 136 -9.16 -6.10 -6.00
C LYS A 136 -7.68 -6.31 -5.66
N LEU A 137 -6.86 -5.24 -5.85
CA LEU A 137 -5.43 -5.30 -5.57
C LEU A 137 -5.16 -5.41 -4.06
N LEU A 138 -4.22 -6.28 -3.71
CA LEU A 138 -3.69 -6.42 -2.36
C LEU A 138 -2.21 -6.04 -2.35
N LYS A 139 -1.87 -5.01 -1.56
CA LYS A 139 -0.48 -4.65 -1.27
C LYS A 139 -0.16 -5.04 0.18
N ILE A 140 0.97 -5.68 0.37
CA ILE A 140 1.40 -6.17 1.70
C ILE A 140 2.45 -5.22 2.27
N ILE A 141 2.08 -4.54 3.37
CA ILE A 141 2.98 -3.66 4.13
C ILE A 141 3.83 -4.51 5.08
N VAL A 142 5.14 -4.42 4.93
CA VAL A 142 6.09 -5.22 5.70
C VAL A 142 6.83 -4.44 6.79
N GLU A 143 6.68 -3.11 6.84
CA GLU A 143 7.27 -2.19 7.81
C GLU A 143 8.78 -2.37 7.97
N THR A 144 9.51 -2.05 6.92
CA THR A 144 10.96 -2.34 6.80
C THR A 144 11.83 -1.74 7.89
N CYS A 145 11.40 -0.64 8.51
CA CYS A 145 12.15 0.00 9.59
C CYS A 145 12.26 -0.88 10.87
N LEU A 146 11.38 -1.86 11.02
CA LEU A 146 11.36 -2.81 12.15
C LEU A 146 12.10 -4.13 11.83
N LEU A 147 12.65 -4.29 10.62
CA LEU A 147 13.22 -5.54 10.12
C LEU A 147 14.73 -5.47 9.98
N THR A 148 15.38 -6.60 10.31
CA THR A 148 16.78 -6.84 9.94
C THR A 148 16.91 -7.12 8.43
N GLU A 149 18.13 -7.07 7.88
CA GLU A 149 18.36 -7.38 6.45
C GLU A 149 17.93 -8.82 6.10
N GLU A 150 18.19 -9.78 6.99
CA GLU A 150 17.77 -11.18 6.79
C GLU A 150 16.24 -11.32 6.78
N GLU A 151 15.54 -10.59 7.65
CA GLU A 151 14.08 -10.58 7.71
C GLU A 151 13.47 -9.90 6.46
N LYS A 152 14.09 -8.82 5.94
CA LYS A 152 13.68 -8.20 4.68
C LYS A 152 13.78 -9.17 3.51
N ILE A 153 14.89 -9.92 3.42
CA ILE A 153 15.06 -10.96 2.39
C ILE A 153 13.98 -12.05 2.55
N SER A 154 13.75 -12.49 3.79
CA SER A 154 12.77 -13.54 4.08
C SER A 154 11.36 -13.11 3.71
N ILE A 155 10.93 -11.91 4.10
CA ILE A 155 9.58 -11.43 3.82
C ILE A 155 9.36 -11.16 2.33
N CYS A 156 10.38 -10.70 1.60
CA CYS A 156 10.29 -10.58 0.15
C CYS A 156 9.98 -11.93 -0.52
N LYS A 157 10.66 -13.02 -0.07
CA LYS A 157 10.39 -14.38 -0.58
C LYS A 157 8.98 -14.86 -0.24
N ILE A 158 8.52 -14.58 0.99
CA ILE A 158 7.18 -14.93 1.47
C ILE A 158 6.12 -14.24 0.61
N VAL A 159 6.21 -12.91 0.45
CA VAL A 159 5.26 -12.15 -0.36
C VAL A 159 5.29 -12.60 -1.81
N SER A 160 6.48 -12.84 -2.39
CA SER A 160 6.62 -13.33 -3.76
C SER A 160 6.04 -14.74 -3.99
N SER A 161 5.93 -15.55 -2.93
CA SER A 161 5.32 -16.89 -2.99
C SER A 161 3.83 -16.90 -2.63
N SER A 162 3.28 -15.76 -2.28
CA SER A 162 1.86 -15.58 -1.93
C SER A 162 1.04 -15.08 -3.13
N SER A 163 -0.25 -14.85 -2.89
CA SER A 163 -1.18 -14.28 -3.87
C SER A 163 -1.27 -12.75 -3.82
N ALA A 164 -0.38 -12.07 -3.09
CA ALA A 164 -0.34 -10.61 -3.06
C ALA A 164 0.09 -10.04 -4.41
N ASP A 165 -0.44 -8.88 -4.77
CA ASP A 165 -0.11 -8.20 -6.03
C ASP A 165 1.15 -7.33 -5.87
N TYR A 166 1.37 -6.73 -4.69
CA TYR A 166 2.50 -5.85 -4.39
C TYR A 166 3.04 -6.03 -2.98
N ILE A 167 4.31 -5.67 -2.80
CA ILE A 167 4.94 -5.45 -1.51
C ILE A 167 5.11 -3.94 -1.27
N LYS A 168 4.83 -3.47 -0.04
CA LYS A 168 4.94 -2.07 0.37
C LYS A 168 5.83 -1.95 1.60
N THR A 169 6.71 -0.96 1.64
CA THR A 169 7.77 -0.89 2.64
C THR A 169 7.31 -0.43 4.01
N SER A 170 6.33 0.49 4.06
CA SER A 170 6.04 1.25 5.29
C SER A 170 4.55 1.58 5.44
N THR A 171 4.12 1.75 6.67
CA THR A 171 2.81 2.30 7.06
C THR A 171 2.74 3.80 6.90
#